data_e8de2678cd45891d30960ac388a26869
#
_entry.id   e8de2678cd45891d30960ac388a26869
#
_cell.length_a   1.000
_cell.length_b   1.000
_cell.length_c   1.000
_cell.angle_alpha   90.00
_cell.angle_beta   90.00
_cell.angle_gamma   90.00
#
_symmetry.space_group_name_H-M   'P 1'
#
loop_
_entity.id
_entity.type
_entity.pdbx_description
1 polymer ?
#
loop_
_entity_poly.entity_id
_entity_poly.type
_entity_poly.pdbx_seq_one_letter_code
_entity_poly.pdbx_strand_id
1 'polypeptide(L)' 'MKTLKQTKCGETVTVTRLGGDGALRRRIMDMGITKGTSIFVRKVAPLGDPVEITVRGYELSIRKGDAENILVE' A
#
# COMPACT_ATOMS: atom_id res chain seq x y z
N MET A 1 10.43 -9.63 5.17
CA MET A 1 9.08 -9.16 4.81
C MET A 1 9.15 -8.00 3.84
N LYS A 2 8.22 -7.97 2.89
CA LYS A 2 8.20 -6.95 1.86
C LYS A 2 7.17 -5.87 2.22
N THR A 3 7.49 -4.61 1.92
CA THR A 3 6.53 -3.52 2.09
C THR A 3 5.92 -3.18 0.74
N LEU A 4 4.81 -2.43 0.77
CA LEU A 4 4.17 -1.98 -0.46
C LEU A 4 5.12 -1.11 -1.29
N LYS A 5 5.99 -0.34 -0.64
CA LYS A 5 6.99 0.47 -1.32
C LYS A 5 7.95 -0.37 -2.17
N GLN A 6 8.22 -1.60 -1.73
CA GLN A 6 9.14 -2.51 -2.43
C GLN A 6 8.45 -3.32 -3.52
N THR A 7 7.15 -3.13 -3.68
CA THR A 7 6.36 -3.84 -4.68
C THR A 7 6.50 -3.14 -6.02
N LYS A 8 6.66 -3.92 -7.07
CA LYS A 8 6.85 -3.37 -8.42
C LYS A 8 5.52 -3.17 -9.13
N CYS A 9 5.53 -2.25 -10.09
CA CYS A 9 4.39 -2.03 -10.98
C CYS A 9 3.97 -3.35 -11.63
N GLY A 10 2.68 -3.61 -11.63
CA GLY A 10 2.12 -4.82 -12.20
C GLY A 10 1.96 -5.98 -11.24
N GLU A 11 2.49 -5.87 -10.02
CA GLU A 11 2.34 -6.90 -9.02
C GLU A 11 1.03 -6.78 -8.25
N THR A 12 0.46 -7.92 -7.89
CA THR A 12 -0.67 -7.99 -6.95
C THR A 12 -0.16 -8.63 -5.67
N VAL A 13 -0.39 -7.97 -4.55
CA VAL A 13 0.07 -8.43 -3.24
C VAL A 13 -1.06 -8.39 -2.23
N THR A 14 -0.87 -9.11 -1.12
CA THR A 14 -1.85 -9.16 -0.03
C THR A 14 -1.24 -8.52 1.21
N VAL A 15 -2.02 -7.66 1.86
CA VAL A 15 -1.57 -7.00 3.09
C VAL A 15 -1.50 -8.03 4.22
N THR A 16 -0.33 -8.12 4.85
CA THR A 16 -0.13 -9.02 5.99
C THR A 16 -0.19 -8.28 7.30
N ARG A 17 0.22 -7.01 7.31
CA ARG A 17 0.27 -6.22 8.53
C ARG A 17 0.40 -4.74 8.21
N LEU A 18 -0.11 -3.90 9.09
CA LEU A 18 0.10 -2.46 9.03
C LEU A 18 1.06 -2.06 10.14
N GLY A 19 2.14 -1.36 9.77
CA GLY A 19 3.11 -0.84 10.72
C GLY A 19 2.82 0.60 11.10
N GLY A 20 3.78 1.22 11.78
CA GLY A 20 3.68 2.61 12.19
C GLY A 20 2.86 2.79 13.46
N ASP A 21 2.56 4.05 13.80
CA ASP A 21 1.76 4.35 14.98
C ASP A 21 0.27 4.17 14.73
N GLY A 22 -0.54 4.34 15.80
CA GLY A 22 -1.98 4.14 15.71
C GLY A 22 -2.68 5.11 14.76
N ALA A 23 -2.22 6.36 14.71
CA ALA A 23 -2.82 7.36 13.83
C ALA A 23 -2.57 7.02 12.36
N LEU A 24 -1.36 6.59 12.03
CA LEU A 24 -1.00 6.18 10.67
C LEU A 24 -1.80 4.94 10.25
N ARG A 25 -1.86 3.93 11.12
CA ARG A 25 -2.63 2.72 10.84
C ARG A 25 -4.10 3.03 10.60
N ARG A 26 -4.68 3.90 11.42
CA ARG A 26 -6.08 4.29 11.26
C ARG A 26 -6.30 4.98 9.92
N ARG A 27 -5.41 5.88 9.53
CA ARG A 27 -5.50 6.57 8.24
C ARG A 27 -5.46 5.58 7.07
N ILE A 28 -4.55 4.60 7.16
CA ILE A 28 -4.43 3.58 6.12
C ILE A 28 -5.69 2.71 6.07
N MET A 29 -6.21 2.32 7.24
CA MET A 29 -7.44 1.52 7.29
C MET A 29 -8.64 2.29 6.75
N ASP A 30 -8.70 3.59 6.98
CA ASP A 30 -9.78 4.44 6.47
C ASP A 30 -9.79 4.47 4.93
N MET A 31 -8.68 4.19 4.30
CA MET A 31 -8.59 4.08 2.84
C MET A 31 -9.04 2.69 2.33
N GLY A 32 -9.45 1.81 3.23
CA GLY A 32 -9.85 0.45 2.87
C GLY A 32 -8.73 -0.56 2.85
N ILE A 33 -7.55 -0.18 3.32
CA ILE A 33 -6.38 -1.07 3.36
C ILE A 33 -6.28 -1.71 4.73
N THR A 34 -6.66 -2.98 4.81
CA THR A 34 -6.63 -3.74 6.05
C THR A 34 -5.90 -5.07 5.80
N LYS A 35 -5.58 -5.78 6.90
CA LYS A 35 -4.98 -7.11 6.78
C LYS A 35 -5.83 -8.00 5.90
N GLY A 36 -5.20 -8.69 4.96
CA GLY A 36 -5.88 -9.59 4.02
C GLY A 36 -6.37 -8.91 2.75
N THR A 37 -6.23 -7.59 2.65
CA THR A 37 -6.67 -6.85 1.46
C THR A 37 -5.70 -7.10 0.31
N SER A 38 -6.25 -7.35 -0.88
CA SER A 38 -5.47 -7.49 -2.11
C SER A 38 -5.22 -6.10 -2.69
N ILE A 39 -3.97 -5.84 -3.07
CA ILE A 39 -3.56 -4.56 -3.67
C ILE A 39 -2.87 -4.84 -4.99
N PHE A 40 -3.31 -4.18 -6.04
CA PHE A 40 -2.64 -4.19 -7.33
C PHE A 40 -1.86 -2.89 -7.49
N VAL A 41 -0.56 -2.97 -7.77
CA VAL A 41 0.28 -1.78 -8.00
C VAL A 41 0.20 -1.41 -9.48
N ARG A 42 -0.51 -0.31 -9.75
CA ARG A 42 -0.74 0.14 -11.14
C ARG A 42 0.46 0.89 -11.70
N LYS A 43 1.04 1.76 -10.88
CA LYS A 43 2.08 2.65 -11.35
C LYS A 43 2.89 3.16 -10.17
N VAL A 44 4.17 3.36 -10.39
CA VAL A 44 5.08 3.95 -9.40
C VAL A 44 5.73 5.16 -10.06
N ALA A 45 5.62 6.33 -9.43
CA ALA A 45 6.25 7.53 -9.95
C ALA A 45 7.77 7.39 -9.98
N PRO A 46 8.47 8.16 -10.83
CA PRO A 46 9.91 7.98 -11.04
C PRO A 46 10.78 7.92 -9.79
N LEU A 47 10.40 8.63 -8.74
CA LEU A 47 11.15 8.64 -7.48
C LEU A 47 10.53 7.73 -6.42
N GLY A 48 9.60 6.86 -6.84
CA GLY A 48 8.92 5.96 -5.91
C GLY A 48 7.78 6.62 -5.14
N ASP A 49 7.38 7.84 -5.48
CA ASP A 49 6.39 8.59 -4.73
C ASP A 49 5.61 9.52 -5.67
N PRO A 50 4.29 9.39 -5.79
CA PRO A 50 3.45 8.41 -5.09
C PRO A 50 3.44 7.03 -5.74
N VAL A 51 2.86 6.07 -5.05
CA VAL A 51 2.56 4.74 -5.59
C VAL A 51 1.07 4.69 -5.89
N GLU A 52 0.70 4.40 -7.13
CA GLU A 52 -0.71 4.31 -7.52
C GLU A 52 -1.15 2.86 -7.49
N ILE A 53 -2.20 2.61 -6.74
CA ILE A 53 -2.69 1.25 -6.49
C ILE A 53 -4.18 1.14 -6.77
N THR A 54 -4.64 -0.11 -6.94
CA THR A 54 -6.06 -0.44 -7.00
C THR A 54 -6.40 -1.30 -5.80
N VAL A 55 -7.38 -0.88 -5.01
CA VAL A 55 -7.84 -1.57 -3.82
C VAL A 55 -9.35 -1.62 -3.86
N ARG A 56 -9.92 -2.82 -3.74
CA ARG A 56 -11.38 -3.01 -3.66
C ARG A 56 -12.14 -2.28 -4.79
N GLY A 57 -11.53 -2.23 -5.96
CA GLY A 57 -12.14 -1.57 -7.12
C GLY A 57 -11.92 -0.06 -7.18
N TYR A 58 -11.19 0.51 -6.23
CA TYR A 58 -10.86 1.94 -6.22
C TYR A 58 -9.42 2.16 -6.59
N GLU A 59 -9.16 3.29 -7.24
CA GLU A 59 -7.79 3.72 -7.53
C GLU A 59 -7.38 4.73 -6.48
N LEU A 60 -6.23 4.47 -5.86
CA LEU A 60 -5.69 5.32 -4.80
C LEU A 60 -4.24 5.67 -5.08
N SER A 61 -3.82 6.84 -4.61
CA SER A 61 -2.41 7.23 -4.60
C SER A 61 -1.93 7.18 -3.16
N ILE A 62 -0.85 6.45 -2.91
CA ILE A 62 -0.27 6.28 -1.58
C ILE A 62 1.09 6.94 -1.54
N ARG A 63 1.34 7.73 -0.53
CA ARG A 63 2.66 8.34 -0.33
C ARG A 63 3.67 7.27 0.04
N LYS A 64 4.91 7.49 -0.39
CA LYS A 64 6.02 6.59 -0.10
C LYS A 64 6.12 6.27 1.40
N GLY A 65 6.00 7.28 2.26
CA GLY A 65 6.08 7.08 3.71
C GLY A 65 4.99 6.18 4.25
N ASP A 66 3.79 6.24 3.67
CA ASP A 66 2.69 5.37 4.07
C ASP A 66 2.92 3.94 3.53
N ALA A 67 3.39 3.84 2.30
CA ALA A 67 3.65 2.54 1.68
C ALA A 67 4.71 1.74 2.43
N GLU A 68 5.67 2.42 3.02
CA GLU A 68 6.73 1.77 3.83
C GLU A 68 6.17 1.05 5.05
N ASN A 69 4.97 1.41 5.49
CA ASN A 69 4.35 0.83 6.67
C ASN A 69 3.26 -0.18 6.35
N ILE A 70 3.08 -0.53 5.08
CA ILE A 70 2.13 -1.55 4.66
C ILE A 70 2.94 -2.79 4.29
N LEU A 71 2.90 -3.80 5.17
CA LEU A 71 3.61 -5.05 4.93
C LEU A 71 2.75 -5.97 4.07
N VAL A 72 3.36 -6.56 3.05
CA VAL A 72 2.65 -7.37 2.05
C VAL A 72 3.42 -8.66 1.75
N GLU A 73 2.72 -9.56 1.08
CA GLU A 73 3.31 -10.77 0.53
C GLU A 73 2.71 -11.16 -0.81
#